data_54e7e305b6a7a7c2069f58086ae346f0
#
_entry.id   54e7e305b6a7a7c2069f58086ae346f0
#
_cell.length_a   1.000
_cell.length_b   1.000
_cell.length_c   1.000
_cell.angle_alpha   90.00
_cell.angle_beta   90.00
_cell.angle_gamma   90.00
#
_symmetry.space_group_name_H-M   'P 1'
#
loop_
_entity.id
_entity.type
_entity.pdbx_description
1 polymer ?
#
loop_
_entity_poly.entity_id
_entity_poly.type
_entity_poly.pdbx_seq_one_letter_code
_entity_poly.pdbx_strand_id
1 'polypeptide(L)'
;MRNLTISINIEYKRNRTWGWNPTATVTASLDGVRTDTTNGTASGCGYDKLSAAVCYAFRENPLLQTLLMWDGWKTGTESYGPQPIDDHAWSFDGRGLSVLYRNLRANGCTITENVDAHGNVVAIAVTRDMPASFVSLI
;
A
#
# COMPACT_ATOMS: atom_id res chain seq x y z
N MET A 1 22.02 -6.70 1.45
CA MET A 1 20.60 -6.29 1.51
C MET A 1 20.08 -5.99 0.12
N ARG A 2 18.80 -6.18 -0.08
CA ARG A 2 18.11 -5.87 -1.32
C ARG A 2 17.12 -4.74 -1.07
N ASN A 3 17.01 -3.82 -2.01
CA ASN A 3 16.05 -2.73 -1.89
C ASN A 3 14.65 -3.18 -2.33
N LEU A 4 13.67 -2.96 -1.47
CA LEU A 4 12.26 -3.12 -1.79
C LEU A 4 11.71 -1.76 -2.21
N THR A 5 11.10 -1.71 -3.38
CA THR A 5 10.44 -0.51 -3.89
C THR A 5 8.98 -0.83 -4.12
N ILE A 6 8.09 -0.02 -3.57
CA ILE A 6 6.66 -0.12 -3.83
C ILE A 6 6.25 1.18 -4.52
N SER A 7 5.81 1.07 -5.76
CA SER A 7 5.35 2.20 -6.54
C SER A 7 3.84 2.13 -6.68
N ILE A 8 3.16 3.18 -6.30
CA ILE A 8 1.70 3.27 -6.36
C ILE A 8 1.36 4.40 -7.33
N ASN A 9 0.69 4.06 -8.43
CA ASN A 9 0.21 5.04 -9.39
C ASN A 9 -1.31 5.10 -9.30
N ILE A 10 -1.86 6.29 -9.29
CA ILE A 10 -3.28 6.52 -9.08
C ILE A 10 -3.85 7.26 -10.28
N GLU A 11 -4.88 6.68 -10.89
CA GLU A 11 -5.70 7.29 -11.91
C GLU A 11 -7.08 7.58 -11.36
N TYR A 12 -7.59 8.77 -11.68
CA TYR A 12 -8.94 9.15 -11.29
C TYR A 12 -9.81 9.11 -12.54
N LYS A 13 -10.79 8.20 -12.56
CA LYS A 13 -11.72 8.04 -13.67
C LYS A 13 -13.10 8.57 -13.27
N ARG A 14 -13.71 9.32 -14.15
CA ARG A 14 -15.03 9.85 -13.89
C ARG A 14 -16.10 8.79 -14.17
N ASN A 15 -16.99 8.63 -13.20
CA ASN A 15 -18.19 7.81 -13.32
C ASN A 15 -19.42 8.71 -13.23
N ARG A 16 -20.43 8.48 -14.08
CA ARG A 16 -21.64 9.32 -14.11
C ARG A 16 -22.43 9.27 -12.81
N THR A 17 -22.42 8.14 -12.13
CA THR A 17 -23.18 7.92 -10.90
C THR A 17 -22.43 8.35 -9.66
N TRP A 18 -21.13 8.03 -9.61
CA TRP A 18 -20.34 8.11 -8.37
C TRP A 18 -19.28 9.21 -8.38
N GLY A 19 -19.19 9.99 -9.47
CA GLY A 19 -18.18 11.02 -9.60
C GLY A 19 -16.80 10.47 -9.98
N TRP A 20 -15.74 10.98 -9.37
CA TRP A 20 -14.37 10.55 -9.64
C TRP A 20 -14.00 9.35 -8.79
N ASN A 21 -13.57 8.28 -9.42
CA ASN A 21 -13.15 7.06 -8.74
C ASN A 21 -11.67 6.80 -9.00
N PRO A 22 -10.87 6.60 -7.94
CA PRO A 22 -9.47 6.27 -8.09
C PRO A 22 -9.29 4.79 -8.43
N THR A 23 -8.29 4.52 -9.25
CA THR A 23 -7.74 3.19 -9.49
C THR A 23 -6.28 3.25 -9.11
N ALA A 24 -5.84 2.36 -8.24
CA ALA A 24 -4.46 2.26 -7.81
C ALA A 24 -3.78 1.08 -8.49
N THR A 25 -2.58 1.30 -9.03
CA THR A 25 -1.70 0.25 -9.53
C THR A 25 -0.50 0.19 -8.60
N VAL A 26 -0.32 -0.93 -7.92
CA VAL A 26 0.77 -1.16 -6.99
C VAL A 26 1.78 -2.11 -7.63
N THR A 27 3.00 -1.66 -7.78
CA THR A 27 4.12 -2.47 -8.24
C THR A 27 5.11 -2.60 -7.10
N ALA A 28 5.26 -3.81 -6.59
CA ALA A 28 6.23 -4.13 -5.55
C ALA A 28 7.40 -4.88 -6.19
N SER A 29 8.61 -4.38 -5.98
CA SER A 29 9.81 -4.93 -6.59
C SER A 29 10.91 -5.12 -5.54
N LEU A 30 11.46 -6.30 -5.50
CA LEU A 30 12.68 -6.61 -4.74
C LEU A 30 13.80 -6.72 -5.76
N ASP A 31 14.76 -5.80 -5.70
CA ASP A 31 15.80 -5.61 -6.71
C ASP A 31 16.44 -6.92 -7.16
N GLY A 32 16.35 -7.20 -8.48
CA GLY A 32 16.98 -8.37 -9.09
C GLY A 32 16.37 -9.71 -8.70
N VAL A 33 15.26 -9.73 -7.96
CA VAL A 33 14.65 -10.97 -7.46
C VAL A 33 13.24 -11.16 -7.98
N ARG A 34 12.33 -10.19 -7.73
CA ARG A 34 10.92 -10.37 -8.09
C ARG A 34 10.22 -9.02 -8.22
N THR A 35 9.26 -8.96 -9.13
CA THR A 35 8.36 -7.82 -9.28
C THR A 35 6.94 -8.33 -9.48
N ASP A 36 6.01 -7.83 -8.69
CA ASP A 36 4.59 -8.13 -8.80
C ASP A 36 3.79 -6.83 -8.93
N THR A 37 2.81 -6.83 -9.81
CA THR A 37 1.93 -5.67 -10.04
C THR A 37 0.48 -6.07 -9.82
N THR A 38 -0.26 -5.25 -9.08
CA THR A 38 -1.67 -5.47 -8.79
C THR A 38 -2.46 -4.17 -8.94
N ASN A 39 -3.76 -4.31 -9.18
CA ASN A 39 -4.66 -3.18 -9.31
C ASN A 39 -5.74 -3.24 -8.24
N GLY A 40 -6.12 -2.07 -7.74
CA GLY A 40 -7.23 -1.92 -6.83
C GLY A 40 -8.14 -0.81 -7.29
N THR A 41 -9.44 -1.02 -7.17
CA THR A 41 -10.44 -0.02 -7.48
C THR A 41 -11.40 0.11 -6.31
N ALA A 42 -11.96 1.29 -6.16
CA ALA A 42 -13.06 1.51 -5.23
C ALA A 42 -14.10 2.36 -5.92
N SER A 43 -15.35 1.97 -5.78
CA SER A 43 -16.48 2.69 -6.36
C SER A 43 -17.56 2.86 -5.31
N GLY A 44 -18.51 3.74 -5.59
CA GLY A 44 -19.59 4.02 -4.67
C GLY A 44 -19.40 5.34 -3.93
N CYS A 45 -20.22 5.58 -2.93
CA CYS A 45 -20.25 6.84 -2.18
C CYS A 45 -19.60 6.75 -0.81
N GLY A 46 -18.68 5.83 -0.63
CA GLY A 46 -17.97 5.66 0.64
C GLY A 46 -16.93 6.74 0.90
N TYR A 47 -16.52 6.84 2.15
CA TYR A 47 -15.38 7.67 2.51
C TYR A 47 -14.14 7.11 1.83
N ASP A 48 -13.21 7.95 1.57
CA ASP A 48 -11.84 7.57 1.24
C ASP A 48 -11.71 6.43 0.23
N LYS A 49 -12.26 6.68 -0.95
CA LYS A 49 -12.11 5.75 -2.08
C LYS A 49 -10.64 5.51 -2.44
N LEU A 50 -9.79 6.52 -2.24
CA LEU A 50 -8.36 6.39 -2.51
C LEU A 50 -7.72 5.35 -1.60
N SER A 51 -7.96 5.42 -0.30
CA SER A 51 -7.41 4.44 0.64
C SER A 51 -7.92 3.03 0.34
N ALA A 52 -9.20 2.89 0.01
CA ALA A 52 -9.77 1.60 -0.35
C ALA A 52 -9.08 1.02 -1.59
N ALA A 53 -8.90 1.80 -2.64
CA ALA A 53 -8.26 1.33 -3.86
C ALA A 53 -6.81 0.91 -3.60
N VAL A 54 -6.06 1.72 -2.86
CA VAL A 54 -4.66 1.42 -2.51
C VAL A 54 -4.59 0.16 -1.65
N CYS A 55 -5.39 0.07 -0.60
CA CYS A 55 -5.34 -1.08 0.30
C CYS A 55 -5.75 -2.38 -0.37
N TYR A 56 -6.73 -2.36 -1.28
CA TYR A 56 -7.08 -3.54 -2.06
C TYR A 56 -5.91 -4.00 -2.94
N ALA A 57 -5.22 -3.07 -3.60
CA ALA A 57 -4.07 -3.41 -4.43
C ALA A 57 -2.91 -3.98 -3.60
N PHE A 58 -2.67 -3.43 -2.40
CA PHE A 58 -1.67 -3.96 -1.47
C PHE A 58 -2.02 -5.38 -1.04
N ARG A 59 -3.26 -5.59 -0.60
CA ARG A 59 -3.71 -6.88 -0.09
C ARG A 59 -3.57 -8.00 -1.11
N GLU A 60 -3.83 -7.70 -2.38
CA GLU A 60 -3.79 -8.70 -3.46
C GLU A 60 -2.39 -8.89 -4.06
N ASN A 61 -1.41 -8.09 -3.68
CA ASN A 61 -0.06 -8.18 -4.23
C ASN A 61 0.70 -9.35 -3.60
N PRO A 62 1.13 -10.35 -4.39
CA PRO A 62 1.78 -11.55 -3.83
C PRO A 62 3.07 -11.26 -3.08
N LEU A 63 3.89 -10.34 -3.57
CA LEU A 63 5.13 -9.98 -2.88
C LEU A 63 4.83 -9.31 -1.54
N LEU A 64 3.82 -8.45 -1.48
CA LEU A 64 3.42 -7.80 -0.24
C LEU A 64 2.74 -8.77 0.73
N GLN A 65 2.04 -9.80 0.23
CA GLN A 65 1.53 -10.85 1.08
C GLN A 65 2.68 -11.60 1.76
N THR A 66 3.75 -11.90 1.04
CA THR A 66 4.94 -12.51 1.62
C THR A 66 5.58 -11.59 2.66
N LEU A 67 5.60 -10.29 2.40
CA LEU A 67 6.11 -9.31 3.35
C LEU A 67 5.36 -9.36 4.68
N LEU A 68 4.03 -9.47 4.63
CA LEU A 68 3.21 -9.57 5.85
C LEU A 68 3.47 -10.84 6.65
N MET A 69 3.90 -11.89 5.99
CA MET A 69 4.18 -13.18 6.64
C MET A 69 5.61 -13.28 7.19
N TRP A 70 6.44 -12.32 6.88
CA TRP A 70 7.81 -12.30 7.37
C TRP A 70 7.85 -11.87 8.84
N ASP A 71 8.61 -12.59 9.67
CA ASP A 71 8.73 -12.34 11.11
C ASP A 71 9.22 -10.92 11.44
N GLY A 72 10.01 -10.33 10.57
CA GLY A 72 10.55 -8.99 10.76
C GLY A 72 9.57 -7.87 10.46
N TRP A 73 8.38 -8.19 9.93
CA TRP A 73 7.37 -7.18 9.67
C TRP A 73 6.45 -7.03 10.88
N LYS A 74 6.37 -5.79 11.38
CA LYS A 74 5.50 -5.48 12.51
C LYS A 74 4.11 -5.14 12.00
N THR A 75 3.10 -5.84 12.49
CA THR A 75 1.72 -5.44 12.26
C THR A 75 1.42 -4.16 13.03
N GLY A 76 0.53 -3.33 12.50
CA GLY A 76 0.19 -2.08 13.14
C GLY A 76 -0.41 -2.28 14.52
N THR A 77 -0.09 -1.37 15.42
CA THR A 77 -0.77 -1.27 16.72
C THR A 77 -1.60 -0.01 16.66
N GLU A 78 -2.90 -0.18 16.47
CA GLU A 78 -3.85 0.92 16.44
C GLU A 78 -4.59 0.99 17.77
N SER A 79 -5.59 1.85 17.85
CA SER A 79 -6.35 2.04 19.08
C SER A 79 -7.01 0.75 19.61
N TYR A 80 -7.16 -0.26 18.80
CA TYR A 80 -7.71 -1.57 19.20
C TYR A 80 -6.63 -2.62 19.42
N GLY A 81 -5.37 -2.22 19.54
CA GLY A 81 -4.26 -3.10 19.83
C GLY A 81 -3.58 -3.68 18.59
N PRO A 82 -2.72 -4.69 18.78
CA PRO A 82 -2.00 -5.32 17.69
C PRO A 82 -2.96 -5.94 16.67
N GLN A 83 -2.68 -5.73 15.38
CA GLN A 83 -3.48 -6.27 14.30
C GLN A 83 -2.90 -7.58 13.80
N PRO A 84 -3.73 -8.58 13.47
CA PRO A 84 -3.23 -9.81 12.87
C PRO A 84 -2.67 -9.56 11.46
N ILE A 85 -1.92 -10.54 10.95
CA ILE A 85 -1.43 -10.49 9.56
C ILE A 85 -2.62 -10.84 8.65
N ASP A 86 -3.38 -9.84 8.32
CA ASP A 86 -4.58 -9.95 7.50
C ASP A 86 -4.89 -8.58 6.90
N ASP A 87 -6.13 -8.34 6.58
CA ASP A 87 -6.60 -7.08 5.99
C ASP A 87 -6.26 -5.85 6.84
N HIS A 88 -6.15 -6.00 8.15
CA HIS A 88 -5.89 -4.86 9.03
C HIS A 88 -4.49 -4.29 8.86
N ALA A 89 -3.54 -5.09 8.42
CA ALA A 89 -2.18 -4.59 8.16
C ALA A 89 -2.14 -3.56 7.03
N TRP A 90 -3.10 -3.64 6.12
CA TRP A 90 -3.23 -2.74 4.98
C TRP A 90 -4.60 -2.05 4.94
N SER A 91 -5.31 -2.05 6.04
CA SER A 91 -6.67 -1.49 6.07
C SER A 91 -6.65 0.03 6.24
N PHE A 92 -7.80 0.61 6.04
CA PHE A 92 -8.07 2.00 6.38
C PHE A 92 -9.29 2.04 7.31
N ASP A 93 -9.40 3.10 8.08
CA ASP A 93 -10.48 3.26 9.05
C ASP A 93 -11.19 4.61 8.92
N GLY A 94 -11.16 5.18 7.73
CA GLY A 94 -11.74 6.48 7.46
C GLY A 94 -10.80 7.66 7.67
N ARG A 95 -9.54 7.39 7.98
CA ARG A 95 -8.50 8.41 8.20
C ARG A 95 -7.56 8.57 7.01
N GLY A 96 -8.01 8.20 5.83
CA GLY A 96 -7.21 8.27 4.62
C GLY A 96 -6.10 7.23 4.61
N LEU A 97 -5.00 7.56 3.95
CA LEU A 97 -3.84 6.68 3.88
C LEU A 97 -3.00 6.68 5.16
N SER A 98 -3.43 7.42 6.20
CA SER A 98 -2.62 7.60 7.42
C SER A 98 -2.31 6.28 8.13
N VAL A 99 -3.24 5.35 8.15
CA VAL A 99 -3.04 4.03 8.78
C VAL A 99 -1.98 3.24 8.02
N LEU A 100 -2.11 3.18 6.70
CA LEU A 100 -1.12 2.52 5.85
C LEU A 100 0.26 3.15 6.02
N TYR A 101 0.35 4.47 5.96
CA TYR A 101 1.63 5.16 6.09
C TYR A 101 2.26 4.92 7.47
N ARG A 102 1.45 4.93 8.51
CA ARG A 102 1.94 4.68 9.87
C ARG A 102 2.53 3.27 9.97
N ASN A 103 1.86 2.27 9.42
CA ASN A 103 2.35 0.91 9.40
C ASN A 103 3.68 0.80 8.62
N LEU A 104 3.74 1.40 7.43
CA LEU A 104 4.95 1.39 6.62
C LEU A 104 6.12 2.08 7.33
N ARG A 105 5.89 3.24 7.94
CA ARG A 105 6.93 3.97 8.67
C ARG A 105 7.41 3.21 9.91
N ALA A 106 6.49 2.56 10.62
CA ALA A 106 6.84 1.73 11.77
C ALA A 106 7.74 0.55 11.38
N ASN A 107 7.71 0.16 10.12
CA ASN A 107 8.54 -0.89 9.56
C ASN A 107 9.77 -0.36 8.81
N GLY A 108 10.14 0.89 9.02
CA GLY A 108 11.36 1.46 8.47
C GLY A 108 11.27 1.89 7.01
N CYS A 109 10.07 2.01 6.47
CA CYS A 109 9.89 2.45 5.09
C CYS A 109 9.96 3.96 4.96
N THR A 110 10.52 4.44 3.85
CA THR A 110 10.50 5.85 3.46
C THR A 110 9.40 6.04 2.43
N ILE A 111 8.58 7.07 2.62
CA ILE A 111 7.41 7.34 1.78
C ILE A 111 7.54 8.72 1.15
N THR A 112 7.28 8.80 -0.15
CA THR A 112 7.23 10.06 -0.88
C THR A 112 5.92 10.11 -1.67
N GLU A 113 5.18 11.23 -1.55
CA GLU A 113 3.96 11.47 -2.31
C GLU A 113 4.19 12.49 -3.40
N ASN A 114 3.54 12.28 -4.55
CA ASN A 114 3.40 13.30 -5.58
C ASN A 114 1.92 13.64 -5.74
N VAL A 115 1.63 14.92 -5.76
CA VAL A 115 0.27 15.45 -5.94
C VAL A 115 0.18 16.23 -7.24
N ASP A 116 -1.01 16.28 -7.82
CA ASP A 116 -1.26 17.06 -9.02
C ASP A 116 -1.54 18.53 -8.68
N ALA A 117 -1.87 19.34 -9.67
CA ALA A 117 -2.15 20.76 -9.50
C ALA A 117 -3.36 21.04 -8.61
N HIS A 118 -4.24 20.04 -8.42
CA HIS A 118 -5.44 20.14 -7.58
C HIS A 118 -5.25 19.57 -6.19
N GLY A 119 -4.04 19.12 -5.85
CA GLY A 119 -3.75 18.54 -4.55
C GLY A 119 -4.12 17.06 -4.41
N ASN A 120 -4.49 16.39 -5.50
CA ASN A 120 -4.79 14.96 -5.48
C ASN A 120 -3.52 14.13 -5.56
N VAL A 121 -3.42 13.10 -4.74
CA VAL A 121 -2.28 12.18 -4.79
C VAL A 121 -2.35 11.36 -6.08
N VAL A 122 -1.29 11.40 -6.87
CA VAL A 122 -1.21 10.68 -8.15
C VAL A 122 -0.12 9.62 -8.16
N ALA A 123 0.84 9.71 -7.26
CA ALA A 123 1.88 8.69 -7.13
C ALA A 123 2.41 8.66 -5.71
N ILE A 124 2.74 7.44 -5.25
CA ILE A 124 3.35 7.21 -3.95
C ILE A 124 4.53 6.27 -4.18
N ALA A 125 5.69 6.61 -3.63
CA ALA A 125 6.86 5.77 -3.68
C ALA A 125 7.25 5.36 -2.27
N VAL A 126 7.44 4.07 -2.05
CA VAL A 126 7.84 3.51 -0.77
C VAL A 126 9.11 2.70 -0.98
N THR A 127 10.11 2.91 -0.14
CA THR A 127 11.39 2.19 -0.24
C THR A 127 11.84 1.70 1.12
N ARG A 128 12.47 0.54 1.12
CA ARG A 128 13.15 -0.01 2.29
C ARG A 128 14.19 -1.03 1.86
N ASP A 129 15.36 -1.02 2.53
CA ASP A 129 16.34 -2.11 2.39
C ASP A 129 15.87 -3.33 3.19
N MET A 130 15.89 -4.50 2.55
CA MET A 130 15.41 -5.73 3.14
C MET A 130 16.55 -6.67 3.47
N PRO A 131 16.54 -7.27 4.67
CA PRO A 131 17.57 -8.20 5.09
C PRO A 131 17.45 -9.54 4.38
N ALA A 132 18.53 -10.35 4.47
CA ALA A 132 18.57 -11.67 3.86
C ALA A 132 17.44 -12.59 4.36
N SER A 133 17.00 -12.41 5.60
CA SER A 133 15.92 -13.21 6.18
C SER A 133 14.57 -13.02 5.42
N PHE A 134 14.35 -11.86 4.85
CA PHE A 134 13.21 -11.64 3.97
C PHE A 134 13.47 -12.15 2.56
N VAL A 135 14.64 -11.81 2.00
CA VAL A 135 15.01 -12.19 0.63
C VAL A 135 14.93 -13.71 0.46
N SER A 136 15.29 -14.48 1.47
CA SER A 136 15.24 -15.94 1.42
C SER A 136 13.82 -16.52 1.35
N LEU A 137 12.79 -15.72 1.65
CA LEU A 137 11.39 -16.16 1.56
C LEU A 137 10.83 -16.06 0.13
N ILE A 138 11.51 -15.37 -0.75
CA ILE A 138 11.00 -15.09 -2.10
C ILE A 138 11.44 -16.14 -3.12
#